data_f9b8e944ede34a5a9188b6715440063d
#
_entry.id   f9b8e944ede34a5a9188b6715440063d
#
_cell.length_a   1.000
_cell.length_b   1.000
_cell.length_c   1.000
_cell.angle_alpha   90.00
_cell.angle_beta   90.00
_cell.angle_gamma   90.00
#
_symmetry.space_group_name_H-M   'P 1'
#
loop_
_entity.id
_entity.type
_entity.pdbx_description
1 polymer ?
#
loop_
_entity_poly.entity_id
_entity_poly.type
_entity_poly.pdbx_seq_one_letter_code
_entity_poly.pdbx_strand_id
1 'polypeptide(L)'
;NLKQFNPLMTLRYSATHKSDSIYNMVYRLDAMEAYNKRLVKKIAVKGITESGSTATESYVYLESINLSKSAPTATIQFDCKGATGIRKITRIVSEGYNLYDNSGQMEEYKQGFVVSRIDGRDDSVEFINGIKIYAGDVIGKVSEEQLRRIQIRETILSHIQRERELFYKGI
;
A
#
# COMPACT_ATOMS: atom_id res chain seq x y z
N ASN A 1 -1.43 -45.11 -12.30
CA ASN A 1 -1.32 -44.78 -13.71
C ASN A 1 -2.69 -44.97 -14.36
N LEU A 2 -3.36 -43.89 -14.83
CA LEU A 2 -4.72 -43.94 -15.40
C LEU A 2 -4.83 -44.90 -16.59
N LYS A 3 -3.76 -45.12 -17.32
CA LYS A 3 -3.73 -46.06 -18.46
C LYS A 3 -4.00 -47.52 -18.06
N GLN A 4 -3.78 -47.91 -16.79
CA GLN A 4 -4.01 -49.27 -16.30
C GLN A 4 -5.49 -49.59 -16.14
N PHE A 5 -6.36 -48.55 -16.04
CA PHE A 5 -7.82 -48.71 -15.89
C PHE A 5 -8.53 -48.84 -17.26
N ASN A 6 -7.81 -48.64 -18.37
CA ASN A 6 -8.36 -48.67 -19.73
C ASN A 6 -9.72 -47.94 -19.86
N PRO A 7 -9.81 -46.68 -19.42
CA PRO A 7 -11.06 -45.94 -19.37
C PRO A 7 -11.55 -45.59 -20.78
N LEU A 8 -12.86 -45.69 -21.01
CA LEU A 8 -13.50 -45.25 -22.25
C LEU A 8 -13.31 -43.74 -22.46
N MET A 9 -13.39 -42.97 -21.38
CA MET A 9 -13.26 -41.52 -21.37
C MET A 9 -12.71 -41.05 -20.00
N THR A 10 -11.90 -40.00 -20.02
CA THR A 10 -11.41 -39.35 -18.80
C THR A 10 -11.80 -37.88 -18.80
N LEU A 11 -12.57 -37.44 -17.80
CA LEU A 11 -12.82 -36.04 -17.54
C LEU A 11 -11.79 -35.51 -16.53
N ARG A 12 -11.05 -34.49 -16.93
CA ARG A 12 -10.00 -33.91 -16.10
C ARG A 12 -10.40 -32.49 -15.70
N TYR A 13 -10.46 -32.23 -14.39
CA TYR A 13 -10.66 -30.92 -13.82
C TYR A 13 -9.35 -30.43 -13.20
N SER A 14 -8.93 -29.21 -13.52
CA SER A 14 -7.71 -28.62 -12.97
C SER A 14 -7.87 -27.11 -12.91
N ALA A 15 -7.50 -26.50 -11.78
CA ALA A 15 -7.46 -25.06 -11.63
C ALA A 15 -6.27 -24.43 -12.39
N THR A 16 -5.19 -25.18 -12.57
CA THR A 16 -3.99 -24.76 -13.31
C THR A 16 -3.55 -25.86 -14.25
N HIS A 17 -3.22 -25.49 -15.48
CA HIS A 17 -2.71 -26.41 -16.48
C HIS A 17 -1.24 -26.09 -16.78
N LYS A 18 -0.43 -27.14 -16.89
CA LYS A 18 0.89 -26.99 -17.50
C LYS A 18 0.73 -26.76 -18.98
N SER A 19 1.50 -25.84 -19.57
CA SER A 19 1.42 -25.47 -20.99
C SER A 19 1.63 -26.64 -21.95
N ASP A 20 2.37 -27.65 -21.52
CA ASP A 20 2.69 -28.87 -22.27
C ASP A 20 1.68 -30.00 -22.08
N SER A 21 0.65 -29.80 -21.26
CA SER A 21 -0.31 -30.84 -20.86
C SER A 21 -1.76 -30.43 -21.10
N ILE A 22 -2.01 -29.61 -22.11
CA ILE A 22 -3.36 -29.19 -22.52
C ILE A 22 -3.81 -30.04 -23.71
N TYR A 23 -4.67 -31.04 -23.44
CA TYR A 23 -5.25 -31.89 -24.45
C TYR A 23 -6.76 -31.74 -24.46
N ASN A 24 -7.38 -31.53 -25.61
CA ASN A 24 -8.84 -31.50 -25.81
C ASN A 24 -9.57 -30.68 -24.76
N MET A 25 -9.12 -29.45 -24.50
CA MET A 25 -9.73 -28.54 -23.52
C MET A 25 -11.11 -28.13 -24.01
N VAL A 26 -12.16 -28.61 -23.35
CA VAL A 26 -13.56 -28.31 -23.68
C VAL A 26 -14.02 -27.00 -23.11
N TYR A 27 -13.51 -26.63 -21.93
CA TYR A 27 -13.89 -25.40 -21.23
C TYR A 27 -12.74 -24.90 -20.39
N ARG A 28 -12.60 -23.57 -20.38
CA ARG A 28 -11.64 -22.86 -19.51
C ARG A 28 -12.36 -21.75 -18.77
N LEU A 29 -12.11 -21.66 -17.49
CA LEU A 29 -12.50 -20.53 -16.65
C LEU A 29 -11.30 -20.18 -15.77
N ASP A 30 -10.50 -19.25 -16.21
CA ASP A 30 -9.39 -18.72 -15.41
C ASP A 30 -9.86 -17.56 -14.49
N ALA A 31 -8.96 -17.10 -13.62
CA ALA A 31 -9.27 -16.05 -12.64
C ALA A 31 -9.69 -14.73 -13.31
N MET A 32 -9.09 -14.38 -14.46
CA MET A 32 -9.42 -13.16 -15.20
C MET A 32 -10.80 -13.28 -15.86
N GLU A 33 -11.08 -14.42 -16.48
CA GLU A 33 -12.38 -14.66 -17.09
C GLU A 33 -13.50 -14.73 -16.06
N ALA A 34 -13.26 -15.39 -14.92
CA ALA A 34 -14.18 -15.42 -13.80
C ALA A 34 -14.45 -14.00 -13.25
N TYR A 35 -13.43 -13.17 -13.16
CA TYR A 35 -13.57 -11.77 -12.75
C TYR A 35 -14.37 -10.96 -13.77
N ASN A 36 -14.06 -11.06 -15.06
CA ASN A 36 -14.76 -10.34 -16.12
C ASN A 36 -16.23 -10.75 -16.24
N LYS A 37 -16.53 -12.02 -15.97
CA LYS A 37 -17.90 -12.55 -15.89
C LYS A 37 -18.59 -12.24 -14.56
N ARG A 38 -17.94 -11.52 -13.64
CA ARG A 38 -18.47 -11.18 -12.30
C ARG A 38 -18.85 -12.40 -11.43
N LEU A 39 -18.20 -13.52 -11.64
CA LEU A 39 -18.42 -14.77 -10.88
C LEU A 39 -17.62 -14.77 -9.57
N VAL A 40 -16.59 -13.98 -9.47
CA VAL A 40 -15.74 -13.85 -8.27
C VAL A 40 -15.56 -12.39 -7.86
N LYS A 41 -15.27 -12.16 -6.59
CA LYS A 41 -14.95 -10.82 -6.07
C LYS A 41 -13.61 -10.33 -6.63
N LYS A 42 -13.49 -9.03 -6.81
CA LYS A 42 -12.23 -8.40 -7.17
C LYS A 42 -11.19 -8.66 -6.07
N ILE A 43 -10.04 -9.16 -6.46
CA ILE A 43 -8.86 -9.20 -5.59
C ILE A 43 -8.14 -7.86 -5.79
N ALA A 44 -8.12 -7.02 -4.76
CA ALA A 44 -7.34 -5.81 -4.73
C ALA A 44 -6.12 -6.05 -3.83
N VAL A 45 -4.93 -5.77 -4.35
CA VAL A 45 -3.69 -5.84 -3.58
C VAL A 45 -3.23 -4.42 -3.33
N LYS A 46 -3.10 -4.04 -2.06
CA LYS A 46 -2.45 -2.80 -1.66
C LYS A 46 -1.03 -3.16 -1.23
N GLY A 47 -0.05 -2.83 -2.05
CA GLY A 47 1.36 -2.96 -1.72
C GLY A 47 1.78 -1.85 -0.77
N ILE A 48 2.70 -2.14 0.14
CA ILE A 48 3.44 -1.12 0.87
C ILE A 48 4.77 -1.03 0.14
N THR A 49 5.03 0.12 -0.47
CA THR A 49 6.28 0.34 -1.19
C THR A 49 7.29 0.94 -0.23
N GLU A 50 8.38 0.23 0.01
CA GLU A 50 9.57 0.82 0.59
C GLU A 50 10.24 1.64 -0.53
N SER A 51 9.88 2.91 -0.64
CA SER A 51 10.52 3.83 -1.57
C SER A 51 11.74 4.44 -0.87
N GLY A 52 12.90 3.86 -1.08
CA GLY A 52 14.14 4.42 -0.57
C GLY A 52 15.32 3.85 -1.32
N SER A 53 16.09 4.72 -1.97
CA SER A 53 17.49 4.39 -2.23
C SER A 53 18.16 4.25 -0.87
N THR A 54 19.12 3.35 -0.75
CA THR A 54 20.00 3.13 0.42
C THR A 54 20.73 4.39 0.94
N ALA A 55 20.40 5.57 0.41
CA ALA A 55 21.03 6.86 0.72
C ALA A 55 20.25 7.71 1.73
N THR A 56 18.99 7.39 2.06
CA THR A 56 18.20 8.19 3.01
C THR A 56 17.81 7.33 4.19
N GLU A 57 18.44 7.54 5.34
CA GLU A 57 18.05 6.92 6.62
C GLU A 57 16.79 7.54 7.21
N SER A 58 16.24 8.57 6.56
CA SER A 58 15.08 9.35 7.00
C SER A 58 13.78 8.55 6.96
N TYR A 59 13.28 8.12 8.11
CA TYR A 59 11.97 7.46 8.19
C TYR A 59 10.84 8.46 8.00
N VAL A 60 9.99 8.26 6.99
CA VAL A 60 8.74 8.99 6.79
C VAL A 60 7.66 8.02 6.35
N TYR A 61 6.54 8.02 7.05
CA TYR A 61 5.35 7.24 6.71
C TYR A 61 4.16 8.17 6.50
N LEU A 62 3.55 8.12 5.32
CA LEU A 62 2.33 8.86 5.03
C LEU A 62 1.12 8.00 5.44
N GLU A 63 0.47 8.40 6.52
CA GLU A 63 -0.66 7.69 7.08
C GLU A 63 -1.94 7.91 6.27
N SER A 64 -2.26 9.18 5.98
CA SER A 64 -3.48 9.55 5.25
C SER A 64 -3.42 11.00 4.78
N ILE A 65 -4.23 11.31 3.77
CA ILE A 65 -4.55 12.69 3.38
C ILE A 65 -5.92 13.05 3.97
N ASN A 66 -5.99 14.22 4.60
CA ASN A 66 -7.21 14.73 5.20
C ASN A 66 -7.80 15.82 4.30
N LEU A 67 -8.95 15.53 3.70
CA LEU A 67 -9.70 16.48 2.88
C LEU A 67 -10.65 17.27 3.77
N SER A 68 -10.66 18.57 3.60
CA SER A 68 -11.58 19.50 4.26
C SER A 68 -12.06 20.56 3.27
N LYS A 69 -12.89 21.48 3.73
CA LYS A 69 -13.30 22.65 2.92
C LYS A 69 -12.14 23.64 2.67
N SER A 70 -11.08 23.56 3.45
CA SER A 70 -9.83 24.30 3.29
C SER A 70 -8.80 23.46 2.52
N ALA A 71 -7.55 23.95 2.42
CA ALA A 71 -6.47 23.22 1.80
C ALA A 71 -6.28 21.82 2.44
N PRO A 72 -5.93 20.79 1.64
CA PRO A 72 -5.72 19.44 2.16
C PRO A 72 -4.54 19.42 3.16
N THR A 73 -4.64 18.54 4.14
CA THR A 73 -3.55 18.27 5.08
C THR A 73 -3.18 16.80 5.05
N ALA A 74 -1.98 16.46 5.48
CA ALA A 74 -1.51 15.09 5.53
C ALA A 74 -1.18 14.68 6.96
N THR A 75 -1.47 13.43 7.30
CA THR A 75 -1.02 12.82 8.56
C THR A 75 0.25 12.04 8.27
N ILE A 76 1.38 12.53 8.80
CA ILE A 76 2.71 11.97 8.56
C ILE A 76 3.31 11.52 9.89
N GLN A 77 3.94 10.34 9.88
CA GLN A 77 4.76 9.87 10.98
C GLN A 77 6.23 9.94 10.58
N PHE A 78 7.07 10.49 11.47
CA PHE A 78 8.50 10.64 11.26
C PHE A 78 9.27 10.56 12.58
N ASP A 79 10.58 10.37 12.50
CA ASP A 79 11.44 10.33 13.67
C ASP A 79 11.69 11.73 14.24
N CYS A 80 11.67 11.84 15.56
CA CYS A 80 11.93 13.09 16.26
C CYS A 80 12.88 12.86 17.43
N LYS A 81 13.93 13.66 17.50
CA LYS A 81 14.91 13.65 18.59
C LYS A 81 14.34 14.42 19.77
N GLY A 82 14.09 13.72 20.87
CA GLY A 82 13.69 14.30 22.15
C GLY A 82 14.79 14.20 23.18
N ALA A 83 14.52 14.67 24.40
CA ALA A 83 15.47 14.64 25.52
C ALA A 83 15.91 13.21 25.92
N THR A 84 15.04 12.22 25.70
CA THR A 84 15.27 10.81 26.09
C THR A 84 15.67 9.91 24.91
N GLY A 85 15.90 10.48 23.71
CA GLY A 85 16.25 9.74 22.49
C GLY A 85 15.34 9.99 21.31
N ILE A 86 15.52 9.20 20.27
CA ILE A 86 14.72 9.29 19.04
C ILE A 86 13.44 8.51 19.22
N ARG A 87 12.31 9.13 18.89
CA ARG A 87 10.98 8.52 18.92
C ARG A 87 10.19 8.88 17.66
N LYS A 88 9.29 8.00 17.25
CA LYS A 88 8.37 8.30 16.17
C LYS A 88 7.21 9.16 16.66
N ILE A 89 6.93 10.22 15.92
CA ILE A 89 5.81 11.12 16.20
C ILE A 89 4.91 11.21 14.96
N THR A 90 3.62 11.27 15.19
CA THR A 90 2.63 11.52 14.13
C THR A 90 2.16 12.98 14.22
N ARG A 91 2.13 13.67 13.08
CA ARG A 91 1.69 15.06 12.97
C ARG A 91 0.77 15.23 11.77
N ILE A 92 -0.20 16.12 11.91
CA ILE A 92 -0.97 16.66 10.81
C ILE A 92 -0.17 17.83 10.27
N VAL A 93 0.16 17.79 9.00
CA VAL A 93 1.03 18.75 8.31
C VAL A 93 0.29 19.40 7.14
N SER A 94 0.67 20.62 6.83
CA SER A 94 0.24 21.37 5.64
C SER A 94 1.40 21.62 4.70
N GLU A 95 1.12 22.18 3.54
CA GLU A 95 2.18 22.66 2.65
C GLU A 95 3.08 23.68 3.35
N GLY A 96 4.37 23.60 3.10
CA GLY A 96 5.40 24.40 3.79
C GLY A 96 5.91 23.79 5.11
N TYR A 97 5.34 22.69 5.58
CA TYR A 97 5.81 22.05 6.82
C TYR A 97 7.21 21.45 6.63
N ASN A 98 8.15 21.88 7.47
CA ASN A 98 9.55 21.44 7.45
C ASN A 98 9.79 20.35 8.49
N LEU A 99 10.13 19.13 8.02
CA LEU A 99 10.41 18.01 8.93
C LEU A 99 11.70 18.24 9.72
N TYR A 100 12.71 18.86 9.15
CA TYR A 100 13.97 19.15 9.85
C TYR A 100 13.74 19.99 11.12
N ASP A 101 12.99 21.09 11.00
CA ASP A 101 12.73 21.99 12.13
C ASP A 101 11.91 21.32 13.23
N ASN A 102 11.04 20.40 12.83
CA ASN A 102 10.08 19.74 13.75
C ASN A 102 10.55 18.36 14.24
N SER A 103 11.67 17.84 13.73
CA SER A 103 12.26 16.58 14.17
C SER A 103 13.30 16.74 15.30
N GLY A 104 13.51 17.95 15.79
CA GLY A 104 14.65 18.25 16.67
C GLY A 104 15.95 18.35 15.89
N GLN A 105 15.89 18.91 14.68
CA GLN A 105 17.02 19.17 13.79
C GLN A 105 17.81 17.91 13.41
N MET A 106 17.10 16.83 13.12
CA MET A 106 17.72 15.59 12.66
C MET A 106 18.29 15.79 11.25
N GLU A 107 19.57 15.53 11.07
CA GLU A 107 20.32 15.75 9.81
C GLU A 107 19.72 14.99 8.62
N GLU A 108 19.07 13.86 8.89
CA GLU A 108 18.39 13.04 7.89
C GLU A 108 17.30 13.80 7.14
N TYR A 109 16.65 14.80 7.79
CA TYR A 109 15.58 15.60 7.17
C TYR A 109 16.07 16.94 6.60
N LYS A 110 17.35 17.25 6.71
CA LYS A 110 17.90 18.53 6.26
C LYS A 110 17.82 18.74 4.75
N GLN A 111 17.90 17.65 4.00
CA GLN A 111 17.91 17.69 2.54
C GLN A 111 16.50 17.76 1.96
N GLY A 112 15.83 18.92 2.14
CA GLY A 112 14.60 19.24 1.42
C GLY A 112 13.35 18.44 1.82
N PHE A 113 13.29 17.88 3.03
CA PHE A 113 12.08 17.30 3.58
C PHE A 113 11.09 18.38 4.06
N VAL A 114 10.75 19.28 3.16
CA VAL A 114 9.72 20.29 3.33
C VAL A 114 8.55 19.91 2.42
N VAL A 115 7.35 19.86 2.94
CA VAL A 115 6.15 19.52 2.18
C VAL A 115 5.91 20.61 1.13
N SER A 116 6.08 20.27 -0.15
CA SER A 116 5.86 21.18 -1.26
C SER A 116 4.42 21.16 -1.75
N ARG A 117 3.80 19.97 -1.77
CA ARG A 117 2.44 19.79 -2.26
C ARG A 117 1.75 18.62 -1.57
N ILE A 118 0.46 18.79 -1.28
CA ILE A 118 -0.44 17.74 -0.81
C ILE A 118 -1.55 17.57 -1.84
N ASP A 119 -1.62 16.40 -2.48
CA ASP A 119 -2.62 16.12 -3.50
C ASP A 119 -3.65 15.11 -2.97
N GLY A 120 -4.88 15.60 -2.77
CA GLY A 120 -5.97 14.77 -2.28
C GLY A 120 -6.66 13.92 -3.35
N ARG A 121 -6.27 14.04 -4.64
CA ARG A 121 -6.79 13.19 -5.72
C ARG A 121 -5.99 11.92 -5.82
N ASP A 122 -4.66 12.05 -5.68
CA ASP A 122 -3.70 10.97 -5.75
C ASP A 122 -3.41 10.35 -4.38
N ASP A 123 -3.94 10.92 -3.29
CA ASP A 123 -3.57 10.58 -1.91
C ASP A 123 -2.06 10.62 -1.68
N SER A 124 -1.42 11.71 -2.13
CA SER A 124 0.04 11.82 -2.13
C SER A 124 0.55 13.11 -1.51
N VAL A 125 1.80 13.04 -1.03
CA VAL A 125 2.60 14.18 -0.56
C VAL A 125 3.89 14.24 -1.36
N GLU A 126 4.26 15.42 -1.80
CA GLU A 126 5.52 15.70 -2.47
C GLU A 126 6.36 16.63 -1.62
N PHE A 127 7.65 16.33 -1.48
CA PHE A 127 8.64 17.14 -0.79
C PHE A 127 9.46 17.98 -1.77
N ILE A 128 10.07 19.06 -1.29
CA ILE A 128 10.92 19.94 -2.13
C ILE A 128 12.11 19.17 -2.76
N ASN A 129 12.59 18.12 -2.11
CA ASN A 129 13.66 17.25 -2.65
C ASN A 129 13.20 16.34 -3.80
N GLY A 130 11.95 16.47 -4.27
CA GLY A 130 11.38 15.67 -5.35
C GLY A 130 10.87 14.29 -4.94
N ILE A 131 10.97 13.93 -3.68
CA ILE A 131 10.41 12.67 -3.18
C ILE A 131 8.88 12.81 -3.12
N LYS A 132 8.17 11.88 -3.75
CA LYS A 132 6.71 11.76 -3.69
C LYS A 132 6.35 10.44 -3.02
N ILE A 133 5.47 10.49 -2.03
CA ILE A 133 4.95 9.33 -1.29
C ILE A 133 3.43 9.31 -1.33
N TYR A 134 2.85 8.13 -1.34
CA TYR A 134 1.40 7.91 -1.35
C TYR A 134 0.91 7.45 0.02
N ALA A 135 -0.37 7.63 0.29
CA ALA A 135 -0.95 7.17 1.55
C ALA A 135 -0.75 5.65 1.73
N GLY A 136 -0.13 5.27 2.82
CA GLY A 136 0.30 3.91 3.13
C GLY A 136 1.76 3.60 2.78
N ASP A 137 2.46 4.51 2.07
CA ASP A 137 3.87 4.32 1.74
C ASP A 137 4.79 4.76 2.89
N VAL A 138 5.93 4.09 2.95
CA VAL A 138 7.01 4.39 3.88
C VAL A 138 8.32 4.55 3.14
N ILE A 139 9.12 5.52 3.55
CA ILE A 139 10.49 5.72 3.06
C ILE A 139 11.48 5.66 4.21
N GLY A 140 12.75 5.39 3.88
CA GLY A 140 13.84 5.29 4.84
C GLY A 140 13.93 3.93 5.54
N LYS A 141 14.70 3.88 6.62
CA LYS A 141 15.00 2.63 7.32
C LYS A 141 13.80 2.18 8.16
N VAL A 142 13.19 1.08 7.78
CA VAL A 142 12.04 0.49 8.47
C VAL A 142 12.43 -0.85 9.07
N SER A 143 12.09 -1.09 10.34
CA SER A 143 12.25 -2.42 10.91
C SER A 143 11.12 -3.34 10.45
N GLU A 144 11.38 -4.66 10.42
CA GLU A 144 10.36 -5.65 10.06
C GLU A 144 9.11 -5.56 10.94
N GLU A 145 9.27 -5.27 12.22
CA GLU A 145 8.15 -5.07 13.13
C GLU A 145 7.29 -3.86 12.75
N GLN A 146 7.92 -2.76 12.36
CA GLN A 146 7.21 -1.55 11.91
C GLN A 146 6.47 -1.80 10.61
N LEU A 147 7.10 -2.50 9.66
CA LEU A 147 6.46 -2.89 8.40
C LEU A 147 5.21 -3.74 8.66
N ARG A 148 5.30 -4.72 9.56
CA ARG A 148 4.14 -5.54 9.97
C ARG A 148 3.02 -4.70 10.60
N ARG A 149 3.34 -3.73 11.44
CA ARG A 149 2.35 -2.81 12.05
C ARG A 149 1.64 -1.98 10.99
N ILE A 150 2.38 -1.45 10.00
CA ILE A 150 1.82 -0.72 8.87
C ILE A 150 0.90 -1.63 8.06
N GLN A 151 1.33 -2.84 7.74
CA GLN A 151 0.53 -3.83 6.99
C GLN A 151 -0.79 -4.16 7.69
N ILE A 152 -0.75 -4.42 8.99
CA ILE A 152 -1.95 -4.70 9.80
C ILE A 152 -2.89 -3.50 9.76
N ARG A 153 -2.37 -2.29 9.97
CA ARG A 153 -3.16 -1.05 9.95
C ARG A 153 -3.84 -0.86 8.59
N GLU A 154 -3.08 -0.92 7.49
CA GLU A 154 -3.60 -0.73 6.14
C GLU A 154 -4.66 -1.79 5.79
N THR A 155 -4.48 -3.02 6.27
CA THR A 155 -5.47 -4.08 6.11
C THR A 155 -6.78 -3.74 6.81
N ILE A 156 -6.71 -3.27 8.06
CA ILE A 156 -7.89 -2.88 8.84
C ILE A 156 -8.61 -1.69 8.19
N LEU A 157 -7.86 -0.65 7.78
CA LEU A 157 -8.42 0.52 7.11
C LEU A 157 -9.11 0.15 5.79
N SER A 158 -8.48 -0.68 4.99
CA SER A 158 -9.07 -1.18 3.73
C SER A 158 -10.35 -1.98 3.97
N HIS A 159 -10.39 -2.77 5.05
CA HIS A 159 -11.59 -3.53 5.43
C HIS A 159 -12.73 -2.59 5.83
N ILE A 160 -12.49 -1.63 6.72
CA ILE A 160 -13.47 -0.65 7.17
C ILE A 160 -14.00 0.18 6.00
N GLN A 161 -13.12 0.63 5.11
CA GLN A 161 -13.51 1.36 3.91
C GLN A 161 -14.43 0.52 3.03
N ARG A 162 -14.07 -0.74 2.82
CA ARG A 162 -14.86 -1.66 1.99
C ARG A 162 -16.23 -1.95 2.60
N GLU A 163 -16.30 -2.14 3.90
CA GLU A 163 -17.56 -2.33 4.62
C GLU A 163 -18.48 -1.13 4.44
N ARG A 164 -17.97 0.10 4.59
CA ARG A 164 -18.75 1.32 4.34
C ARG A 164 -19.25 1.42 2.91
N GLU A 165 -18.40 1.13 1.91
CA GLU A 165 -18.80 1.15 0.51
C GLU A 165 -19.94 0.16 0.22
N LEU A 166 -19.90 -1.03 0.81
CA LEU A 166 -20.95 -2.05 0.66
C LEU A 166 -22.23 -1.62 1.35
N PHE A 167 -22.13 -1.07 2.56
CA PHE A 167 -23.29 -0.55 3.30
C PHE A 167 -24.02 0.54 2.52
N TYR A 168 -23.30 1.52 1.94
CA TYR A 168 -23.91 2.56 1.10
C TYR A 168 -24.53 2.03 -0.19
N LYS A 169 -24.12 0.87 -0.65
CA LYS A 169 -24.72 0.19 -1.82
C LYS A 169 -25.90 -0.74 -1.46
N GLY A 170 -26.24 -0.84 -0.19
CA GLY A 170 -27.31 -1.72 0.29
C GLY A 170 -26.97 -3.22 0.21
N ILE A 171 -25.69 -3.56 0.30
CA ILE A 171 -25.18 -4.94 0.24
C ILE A 171 -24.69 -5.35 1.62
#